data_4ea4b9cd00bc337e1d32c45767cddf27
#
_entry.id   4ea4b9cd00bc337e1d32c45767cddf27
#
_cell.length_a   1.000
_cell.length_b   1.000
_cell.length_c   1.000
_cell.angle_alpha   90.00
_cell.angle_beta   90.00
_cell.angle_gamma   90.00
#
_symmetry.space_group_name_H-M   'P 1'
#
loop_
_entity.id
_entity.type
_entity.pdbx_description
1 polymer ?
#
loop_
_entity_poly.entity_id
_entity_poly.type
_entity_poly.pdbx_seq_one_letter_code
_entity_poly.pdbx_strand_id
1 'polypeptide(L)'
;MRFRCLVMDHDDTTVNSTATIHFPSFLAYLKLVRPEASYTLEDYFRKNFDPGIMALFTGELGFSEEELEGEFRFWQDWVRTRVPSAYPGICEILRRHKDAGGYIAVVSHSMRESIERDYRENDLPEPDIIFRSEEHTSE
;
A
#
# COMPACT_ATOMS: atom_id res chain seq x y z
N MET A 1 -29.70 -3.54 -4.26
CA MET A 1 -28.43 -2.86 -3.96
C MET A 1 -28.72 -1.45 -3.46
N ARG A 2 -28.18 -1.11 -2.30
CA ARG A 2 -28.46 0.17 -1.66
C ARG A 2 -27.59 1.31 -2.21
N PHE A 3 -26.34 1.01 -2.53
CA PHE A 3 -25.39 1.99 -3.06
C PHE A 3 -24.86 1.50 -4.40
N ARG A 4 -24.68 2.42 -5.33
CA ARG A 4 -24.22 2.06 -6.68
C ARG A 4 -22.71 1.88 -6.75
N CYS A 5 -21.96 2.58 -5.92
CA CYS A 5 -20.52 2.56 -5.99
C CYS A 5 -19.93 2.24 -4.62
N LEU A 6 -19.01 1.27 -4.60
CA LEU A 6 -18.15 1.06 -3.46
C LEU A 6 -16.82 1.76 -3.75
N VAL A 7 -16.43 2.65 -2.85
CA VAL A 7 -15.13 3.31 -2.93
C VAL A 7 -14.21 2.60 -1.97
N MET A 8 -13.19 1.94 -2.51
CA MET A 8 -12.28 1.11 -1.73
C MET A 8 -10.92 1.78 -1.58
N ASP A 9 -10.46 1.88 -0.35
CA ASP A 9 -9.05 2.07 -0.08
C ASP A 9 -8.33 0.77 -0.41
N HIS A 10 -7.04 0.79 -0.61
CA HIS A 10 -6.31 -0.41 -1.02
C HIS A 10 -5.46 -0.98 0.12
N ASP A 11 -4.40 -0.26 0.49
CA ASP A 11 -3.47 -0.76 1.49
C ASP A 11 -4.13 -0.85 2.86
N ASP A 12 -4.02 -2.02 3.48
CA ASP A 12 -4.56 -2.33 4.80
C ASP A 12 -6.09 -2.22 4.92
N THR A 13 -6.78 -2.14 3.79
CA THR A 13 -8.24 -2.19 3.75
C THR A 13 -8.69 -3.35 2.86
N THR A 14 -8.22 -3.39 1.64
CA THR A 14 -8.51 -4.48 0.70
C THR A 14 -7.48 -5.59 0.85
N VAL A 15 -6.21 -5.24 0.94
CA VAL A 15 -5.10 -6.19 1.09
C VAL A 15 -4.30 -5.88 2.35
N ASN A 16 -3.75 -6.93 2.95
CA ASN A 16 -2.93 -6.83 4.14
C ASN A 16 -1.49 -6.49 3.73
N SER A 17 -1.23 -5.25 3.38
CA SER A 17 0.02 -4.85 2.75
C SER A 17 1.08 -4.33 3.70
N THR A 18 0.71 -3.56 4.72
CA THR A 18 1.74 -2.99 5.60
C THR A 18 2.50 -4.08 6.35
N ALA A 19 1.78 -5.00 6.98
CA ALA A 19 2.43 -6.06 7.77
C ALA A 19 3.23 -7.04 6.91
N THR A 20 2.78 -7.31 5.68
CA THR A 20 3.37 -8.38 4.87
C THR A 20 4.30 -7.89 3.77
N ILE A 21 4.20 -6.62 3.38
CA ILE A 21 4.97 -6.06 2.26
C ILE A 21 5.79 -4.85 2.70
N HIS A 22 5.12 -3.78 3.14
CA HIS A 22 5.80 -2.50 3.38
C HIS A 22 6.73 -2.53 4.58
N PHE A 23 6.29 -3.11 5.69
CA PHE A 23 7.13 -3.19 6.87
C PHE A 23 8.34 -4.10 6.65
N PRO A 24 8.19 -5.31 6.07
CA PRO A 24 9.38 -6.11 5.74
C PRO A 24 10.35 -5.43 4.80
N SER A 25 9.86 -4.66 3.82
CA SER A 25 10.72 -3.86 2.94
C SER A 25 11.51 -2.82 3.74
N PHE A 26 10.83 -2.11 4.63
CA PHE A 26 11.44 -1.13 5.51
C PHE A 26 12.55 -1.76 6.35
N LEU A 27 12.28 -2.89 6.99
CA LEU A 27 13.28 -3.58 7.80
C LEU A 27 14.48 -4.04 6.97
N ALA A 28 14.23 -4.55 5.76
CA ALA A 28 15.31 -5.00 4.90
C ALA A 28 16.22 -3.84 4.48
N TYR A 29 15.63 -2.70 4.17
CA TYR A 29 16.42 -1.52 3.81
C TYR A 29 17.19 -0.98 5.01
N LEU A 30 16.58 -0.96 6.20
CA LEU A 30 17.26 -0.51 7.41
C LEU A 30 18.51 -1.33 7.70
N LYS A 31 18.49 -2.62 7.44
CA LYS A 31 19.67 -3.46 7.64
C LYS A 31 20.87 -2.99 6.81
N LEU A 32 20.59 -2.37 5.67
CA LEU A 32 21.64 -1.88 4.78
C LEU A 32 22.19 -0.53 5.22
N VAL A 33 21.34 0.37 5.71
CA VAL A 33 21.73 1.76 5.95
C VAL A 33 21.75 2.15 7.43
N ARG A 34 21.04 1.44 8.30
CA ARG A 34 20.98 1.69 9.74
C ARG A 34 20.88 0.35 10.48
N PRO A 35 21.92 -0.50 10.42
CA PRO A 35 21.84 -1.86 10.97
C PRO A 35 21.55 -1.90 12.48
N GLU A 36 21.82 -0.83 13.20
CA GLU A 36 21.57 -0.75 14.64
C GLU A 36 20.14 -0.33 14.97
N ALA A 37 19.37 0.13 13.98
CA ALA A 37 17.99 0.56 14.21
C ALA A 37 17.06 -0.63 14.36
N SER A 38 16.07 -0.50 15.23
CA SER A 38 15.09 -1.55 15.52
C SER A 38 13.70 -0.96 15.61
N TYR A 39 12.75 -1.57 14.94
CA TYR A 39 11.35 -1.13 14.93
C TYR A 39 10.45 -2.35 14.97
N THR A 40 9.33 -2.23 15.71
CA THR A 40 8.26 -3.21 15.65
C THR A 40 7.25 -2.76 14.60
N LEU A 41 6.36 -3.67 14.20
CA LEU A 41 5.26 -3.34 13.29
C LEU A 41 4.39 -2.23 13.87
N GLU A 42 4.11 -2.30 15.18
CA GLU A 42 3.33 -1.27 15.85
C GLU A 42 3.99 0.09 15.79
N ASP A 43 5.31 0.15 16.03
CA ASP A 43 6.08 1.40 15.90
C ASP A 43 5.97 1.97 14.50
N TYR A 44 6.14 1.12 13.51
CA TYR A 44 6.11 1.52 12.11
C TYR A 44 4.73 2.07 11.73
N PHE A 45 3.67 1.37 12.10
CA PHE A 45 2.30 1.83 11.87
C PHE A 45 2.05 3.19 12.50
N ARG A 46 2.39 3.32 13.78
CA ARG A 46 2.15 4.57 14.49
C ARG A 46 2.90 5.73 13.86
N LYS A 47 4.15 5.50 13.50
CA LYS A 47 4.99 6.57 12.94
C LYS A 47 4.65 6.92 11.51
N ASN A 48 3.96 6.06 10.80
CA ASN A 48 3.42 6.40 9.48
C ASN A 48 2.31 7.46 9.56
N PHE A 49 1.62 7.53 10.69
CA PHE A 49 0.57 8.52 10.89
C PHE A 49 1.08 9.76 11.61
N ASP A 50 1.96 9.57 12.59
CA ASP A 50 2.47 10.67 13.39
C ASP A 50 3.91 10.38 13.79
N PRO A 51 4.86 11.11 13.27
CA PRO A 51 4.79 12.32 12.43
C PRO A 51 4.62 12.07 10.93
N GLY A 52 4.58 10.84 10.48
CA GLY A 52 4.48 10.48 9.07
C GLY A 52 5.77 9.86 8.56
N ILE A 53 5.66 9.09 7.47
CA ILE A 53 6.78 8.29 6.96
C ILE A 53 7.98 9.16 6.56
N MET A 54 7.74 10.30 5.94
CA MET A 54 8.85 11.16 5.53
C MET A 54 9.57 11.76 6.72
N ALA A 55 8.84 12.13 7.77
CA ALA A 55 9.45 12.63 9.00
C ALA A 55 10.24 11.54 9.71
N LEU A 56 9.79 10.29 9.64
CA LEU A 56 10.53 9.16 10.16
C LEU A 56 11.86 9.02 9.43
N PHE A 57 11.84 9.06 8.10
CA PHE A 57 13.04 8.89 7.29
C PHE A 57 14.02 10.05 7.47
N THR A 58 13.56 11.29 7.31
CA THR A 58 14.45 12.45 7.31
C THR A 58 14.77 12.94 8.72
N GLY A 59 13.86 12.79 9.66
CA GLY A 59 14.05 13.24 11.04
C GLY A 59 14.69 12.18 11.90
N GLU A 60 13.93 11.18 12.28
CA GLU A 60 14.40 10.17 13.24
C GLU A 60 15.56 9.35 12.71
N LEU A 61 15.48 8.89 11.46
CA LEU A 61 16.52 8.07 10.85
C LEU A 61 17.62 8.87 10.17
N GLY A 62 17.34 10.15 9.91
CA GLY A 62 18.34 11.05 9.32
C GLY A 62 18.82 10.62 7.94
N PHE A 63 17.92 10.09 7.10
CA PHE A 63 18.30 9.69 5.75
C PHE A 63 18.75 10.89 4.92
N SER A 64 19.86 10.70 4.20
CA SER A 64 20.30 11.65 3.18
C SER A 64 19.38 11.57 1.97
N GLU A 65 19.51 12.54 1.05
CA GLU A 65 18.76 12.48 -0.22
C GLU A 65 19.04 11.19 -0.97
N GLU A 66 20.29 10.77 -0.97
CA GLU A 66 20.71 9.52 -1.62
C GLU A 66 20.04 8.31 -0.97
N GLU A 67 19.98 8.31 0.36
CA GLU A 67 19.32 7.22 1.08
C GLU A 67 17.81 7.21 0.87
N LEU A 68 17.19 8.39 0.76
CA LEU A 68 15.77 8.47 0.43
C LEU A 68 15.46 7.91 -0.96
N GLU A 69 16.27 8.26 -1.94
CA GLU A 69 16.11 7.72 -3.29
C GLU A 69 16.34 6.22 -3.31
N GLY A 70 17.32 5.75 -2.54
CA GLY A 70 17.61 4.33 -2.41
C GLY A 70 16.45 3.57 -1.79
N GLU A 71 15.85 4.16 -0.77
CA GLU A 71 14.68 3.56 -0.11
C GLU A 71 13.52 3.41 -1.08
N PHE A 72 13.24 4.45 -1.84
CA PHE A 72 12.14 4.43 -2.80
C PHE A 72 12.35 3.36 -3.87
N ARG A 73 13.55 3.28 -4.43
CA ARG A 73 13.88 2.25 -5.43
C ARG A 73 13.82 0.85 -4.83
N PHE A 74 14.34 0.69 -3.62
CA PHE A 74 14.31 -0.59 -2.92
C PHE A 74 12.88 -1.05 -2.70
N TRP A 75 12.02 -0.15 -2.24
CA TRP A 75 10.61 -0.43 -2.02
C TRP A 75 9.89 -0.77 -3.33
N GLN A 76 10.14 -0.01 -4.39
CA GLN A 76 9.52 -0.29 -5.69
C GLN A 76 9.88 -1.69 -6.19
N ASP A 77 11.15 -2.07 -6.10
CA ASP A 77 11.59 -3.40 -6.52
C ASP A 77 11.00 -4.48 -5.63
N TRP A 78 10.90 -4.21 -4.34
CA TRP A 78 10.32 -5.14 -3.38
C TRP A 78 8.86 -5.43 -3.67
N VAL A 79 8.05 -4.40 -3.92
CA VAL A 79 6.61 -4.58 -4.14
C VAL A 79 6.31 -5.22 -5.49
N ARG A 80 7.19 -5.10 -6.47
CA ARG A 80 6.95 -5.68 -7.79
C ARG A 80 6.85 -7.20 -7.77
N THR A 81 7.51 -7.84 -6.85
CA THR A 81 7.60 -9.30 -6.81
C THR A 81 6.83 -9.92 -5.64
N ARG A 82 6.11 -9.12 -4.89
CA ARG A 82 5.41 -9.59 -3.68
C ARG A 82 3.96 -9.15 -3.73
N VAL A 83 3.06 -10.13 -3.59
CA VAL A 83 1.62 -9.88 -3.68
C VAL A 83 1.01 -10.02 -2.28
N PRO A 84 0.43 -8.95 -1.74
CA PRO A 84 -0.27 -9.06 -0.46
C PRO A 84 -1.59 -9.82 -0.64
N SER A 85 -2.03 -10.47 0.42
CA SER A 85 -3.29 -11.21 0.40
C SER A 85 -4.46 -10.29 0.74
N ALA A 86 -5.58 -10.48 0.04
CA ALA A 86 -6.81 -9.79 0.38
C ALA A 86 -7.30 -10.27 1.76
N TYR A 87 -7.92 -9.36 2.51
CA TYR A 87 -8.51 -9.73 3.78
C TYR A 87 -9.69 -10.70 3.56
N PRO A 88 -9.93 -11.60 4.51
CA PRO A 88 -11.06 -12.52 4.41
C PRO A 88 -12.38 -11.77 4.21
N GLY A 89 -13.19 -12.24 3.27
CA GLY A 89 -14.50 -11.64 2.99
C GLY A 89 -14.51 -10.54 1.94
N ILE A 90 -13.36 -9.96 1.62
CA ILE A 90 -13.30 -8.87 0.63
C ILE A 90 -13.76 -9.36 -0.73
N CYS A 91 -13.26 -10.50 -1.18
CA CYS A 91 -13.63 -11.04 -2.49
C CYS A 91 -15.16 -11.23 -2.60
N GLU A 92 -15.76 -11.80 -1.57
CA GLU A 92 -17.19 -12.05 -1.54
C GLU A 92 -18.01 -10.76 -1.60
N ILE A 93 -17.59 -9.75 -0.83
CA ILE A 93 -18.27 -8.46 -0.81
C ILE A 93 -18.19 -7.80 -2.19
N LEU A 94 -17.02 -7.77 -2.80
CA LEU A 94 -16.85 -7.13 -4.11
C LEU A 94 -17.61 -7.86 -5.20
N ARG A 95 -17.58 -9.21 -5.20
CA ARG A 95 -18.32 -9.98 -6.18
C ARG A 95 -19.82 -9.78 -6.06
N ARG A 96 -20.32 -9.78 -4.83
CA ARG A 96 -21.75 -9.57 -4.59
C ARG A 96 -22.19 -8.21 -5.09
N HIS A 97 -21.35 -7.18 -4.87
CA HIS A 97 -21.68 -5.84 -5.33
C HIS A 97 -21.67 -5.75 -6.86
N LYS A 98 -20.67 -6.34 -7.50
CA LYS A 98 -20.57 -6.37 -8.98
C LYS A 98 -21.75 -7.14 -9.59
N ASP A 99 -22.07 -8.29 -9.03
CA ASP A 99 -23.17 -9.12 -9.55
C ASP A 99 -24.51 -8.40 -9.46
N ALA A 100 -24.65 -7.50 -8.50
CA ALA A 100 -25.85 -6.67 -8.37
C ALA A 100 -25.83 -5.44 -9.29
N GLY A 101 -24.82 -5.31 -10.16
CA GLY A 101 -24.72 -4.19 -11.10
C GLY A 101 -24.00 -2.97 -10.53
N GLY A 102 -23.29 -3.12 -9.42
CA GLY A 102 -22.60 -2.00 -8.79
C GLY A 102 -21.24 -1.72 -9.39
N TYR A 103 -20.72 -0.54 -9.09
CA TYR A 103 -19.38 -0.11 -9.51
C TYR A 103 -18.40 -0.19 -8.35
N ILE A 104 -17.14 -0.46 -8.68
CA ILE A 104 -16.04 -0.48 -7.72
C ILE A 104 -15.05 0.58 -8.14
N ALA A 105 -14.78 1.55 -7.25
CA ALA A 105 -13.75 2.56 -7.43
C ALA A 105 -12.68 2.34 -6.37
N VAL A 106 -11.41 2.44 -6.76
CA VAL A 106 -10.30 2.34 -5.82
C VAL A 106 -9.64 3.72 -5.73
N VAL A 107 -9.37 4.16 -4.52
CA VAL A 107 -8.65 5.41 -4.27
C VAL A 107 -7.44 5.06 -3.41
N SER A 108 -6.25 5.32 -3.91
CA SER A 108 -5.02 4.88 -3.24
C SER A 108 -3.83 5.72 -3.67
N HIS A 109 -2.80 5.73 -2.82
CA HIS A 109 -1.49 6.28 -3.16
C HIS A 109 -0.61 5.26 -3.88
N SER A 110 -1.01 3.99 -3.90
CA SER A 110 -0.23 2.92 -4.52
C SER A 110 -0.20 3.04 -6.04
N MET A 111 0.82 2.46 -6.65
CA MET A 111 0.94 2.45 -8.11
C MET A 111 -0.20 1.66 -8.73
N ARG A 112 -0.73 2.19 -9.84
CA ARG A 112 -1.87 1.56 -10.53
C ARG A 112 -1.58 0.11 -10.86
N GLU A 113 -0.41 -0.19 -11.40
CA GLU A 113 -0.05 -1.55 -11.78
C GLU A 113 0.00 -2.50 -10.58
N SER A 114 0.37 -2.00 -9.41
CA SER A 114 0.36 -2.81 -8.20
C SER A 114 -1.06 -3.13 -7.75
N ILE A 115 -1.95 -2.13 -7.82
CA ILE A 115 -3.35 -2.33 -7.46
C ILE A 115 -4.00 -3.34 -8.42
N GLU A 116 -3.79 -3.18 -9.71
CA GLU A 116 -4.34 -4.08 -10.72
C GLU A 116 -3.84 -5.51 -10.52
N ARG A 117 -2.55 -5.66 -10.26
CA ARG A 117 -1.95 -6.96 -9.97
C ARG A 117 -2.55 -7.59 -8.72
N ASP A 118 -2.68 -6.81 -7.65
CA ASP A 118 -3.21 -7.32 -6.38
C ASP A 118 -4.65 -7.80 -6.54
N TYR A 119 -5.45 -7.08 -7.29
CA TYR A 119 -6.81 -7.50 -7.57
C TYR A 119 -6.84 -8.79 -8.38
N ARG A 120 -6.03 -8.86 -9.43
CA ARG A 120 -5.96 -10.03 -10.29
C ARG A 120 -5.47 -11.26 -9.55
N GLU A 121 -4.38 -11.11 -8.80
CA GLU A 121 -3.75 -12.24 -8.10
C GLU A 121 -4.57 -12.74 -6.92
N ASN A 122 -5.47 -11.92 -6.40
CA ASN A 122 -6.38 -12.30 -5.33
C ASN A 122 -7.77 -12.69 -5.85
N ASP A 123 -7.93 -12.81 -7.16
CA ASP A 123 -9.22 -13.17 -7.80
C ASP A 123 -10.34 -12.19 -7.45
N LEU A 124 -10.02 -10.93 -7.24
CA LEU A 124 -11.02 -9.90 -6.98
C LEU A 124 -11.60 -9.40 -8.30
N PRO A 125 -12.87 -8.99 -8.32
CA PRO A 125 -13.46 -8.39 -9.54
C PRO A 125 -12.67 -7.16 -9.95
N GLU A 126 -12.47 -6.99 -11.26
CA GLU A 126 -11.72 -5.85 -11.76
C GLU A 126 -12.40 -4.54 -11.34
N PRO A 127 -11.66 -3.57 -10.80
CA PRO A 127 -12.22 -2.27 -10.47
C PRO A 127 -12.68 -1.55 -11.74
N ASP A 128 -13.75 -0.78 -11.62
CA ASP A 128 -14.23 0.02 -12.74
C ASP A 128 -13.34 1.24 -12.95
N ILE A 129 -12.80 1.79 -11.87
CA ILE A 129 -11.91 2.94 -11.95
C ILE A 129 -10.93 2.93 -10.78
N ILE A 130 -9.71 3.39 -11.04
CA ILE A 130 -8.67 3.53 -10.03
C ILE A 130 -8.19 4.98 -10.04
N PHE A 131 -8.29 5.64 -8.88
CA PHE A 131 -7.78 6.99 -8.69
C PHE A 131 -6.52 6.91 -7.83
N ARG A 132 -5.44 7.53 -8.30
CA ARG A 132 -4.22 7.68 -7.50
C ARG A 132 -4.20 9.09 -6.94
N SER A 133 -4.24 9.19 -5.62
CA SER A 133 -4.37 10.48 -4.97
C SER A 133 -3.19 11.41 -5.19
N GLU A 134 -1.97 10.89 -5.40
CA GLU A 134 -0.82 11.74 -5.66
C GLU A 134 -0.79 12.32 -7.08
N GLU A 135 -1.65 11.87 -7.97
CA GLU A 135 -1.73 12.44 -9.31
C GLU A 135 -2.12 13.90 -9.30
N HIS A 136 -2.74 14.35 -8.22
CA HIS A 136 -3.17 15.72 -8.06
C HIS A 136 -2.08 16.64 -7.57
N THR A 137 -1.00 16.08 -7.02
CA THR A 137 0.03 16.83 -6.36
C THR A 137 1.32 16.89 -7.14
N SER A 138 1.33 16.31 -8.32
CA SER A 138 2.54 16.17 -9.11
C SER A 138 2.91 17.40 -9.93
N GLU A 139 2.11 18.43 -9.90
CA GLU A 139 2.45 19.67 -10.62
C GLU A 139 3.59 20.40 -10.03
#